data_872fb451837d7d7071e28b227843ce03
#
_entry.id   872fb451837d7d7071e28b227843ce03
#
_cell.length_a   1.000
_cell.length_b   1.000
_cell.length_c   1.000
_cell.angle_alpha   90.00
_cell.angle_beta   90.00
_cell.angle_gamma   90.00
#
_symmetry.space_group_name_H-M   'P 1'
#
loop_
_entity.id
_entity.type
_entity.pdbx_description
1 polymer ?
#
loop_
_entity_poly.entity_id
_entity_poly.type
_entity_poly.pdbx_seq_one_letter_code
_entity_poly.pdbx_strand_id
1 'polypeptide(L)'
;MAAGLHGSARTTPRVRAELQASQAPTRVLAARYGLNPKTVAKWRKRTTTADAPMGPRRPRSTVLAEAEEAIVVEFRRRTLLPLDDVLGCLRETIPRLSRSALHRCLVRHGISRLPEGEEKASKRRRFAETTIGYVHIDACELRLAEGKLFMFLAIDRVSKFVHVAFLDANTKLNGAAFLREVIQAFPYRIHTVLTDNGVAFTPNASTRWDLSRHVFDRVCDEHGIEHKLTKPYHPWTNGQAERMNRTVKEATIKAFHYPGLEALKAHVLAFVTAYNFGKHLKSLRWRTPFQAICDAWTKDPSIFKINPHHLTPGPNT
;
A
#
# COMPACT_ATOMS: atom_id res chain seq x y z
N MET A 1 -6.89 -23.16 11.22
CA MET A 1 -5.68 -23.80 11.78
C MET A 1 -6.12 -24.70 12.91
N ALA A 2 -5.84 -26.00 12.84
CA ALA A 2 -6.10 -26.93 13.93
C ALA A 2 -5.15 -26.57 15.10
N ALA A 3 -5.69 -26.28 16.27
CA ALA A 3 -4.89 -26.06 17.46
C ALA A 3 -4.14 -27.36 17.78
N GLY A 4 -2.82 -27.31 17.87
CA GLY A 4 -2.00 -28.45 18.28
C GLY A 4 -2.45 -28.94 19.66
N LEU A 5 -2.62 -30.25 19.80
CA LEU A 5 -2.97 -30.84 21.07
C LEU A 5 -1.78 -30.66 22.05
N HIS A 6 -2.09 -30.24 23.29
CA HIS A 6 -1.08 -30.20 24.35
C HIS A 6 -0.50 -31.60 24.56
N GLY A 7 0.82 -31.72 24.78
CA GLY A 7 1.49 -33.01 24.90
C GLY A 7 0.94 -33.94 25.99
N SER A 8 0.25 -33.42 27.02
CA SER A 8 -0.46 -34.18 28.04
C SER A 8 -1.92 -34.48 27.73
N ALA A 9 -2.41 -34.18 26.53
CA ALA A 9 -3.80 -34.40 26.17
C ALA A 9 -4.08 -35.91 26.01
N ARG A 10 -4.82 -36.48 26.92
CA ARG A 10 -5.22 -37.93 26.89
C ARG A 10 -6.35 -38.22 25.91
N THR A 11 -7.12 -37.22 25.47
CA THR A 11 -8.21 -37.37 24.51
C THR A 11 -7.82 -36.77 23.18
N THR A 12 -7.26 -37.58 22.30
CA THR A 12 -7.00 -37.21 20.90
C THR A 12 -8.30 -37.29 20.07
N PRO A 13 -8.39 -36.65 18.88
CA PRO A 13 -9.54 -36.75 18.00
C PRO A 13 -9.89 -38.22 17.67
N ARG A 14 -8.89 -39.09 17.51
CA ARG A 14 -9.08 -40.54 17.28
C ARG A 14 -9.74 -41.21 18.48
N VAL A 15 -9.23 -41.00 19.68
CA VAL A 15 -9.82 -41.56 20.91
C VAL A 15 -11.26 -41.05 21.08
N ARG A 16 -11.54 -39.78 20.79
CA ARG A 16 -12.89 -39.22 20.85
C ARG A 16 -13.85 -39.88 19.85
N ALA A 17 -13.39 -40.16 18.63
CA ALA A 17 -14.18 -40.88 17.64
C ALA A 17 -14.48 -42.31 18.08
N GLU A 18 -13.49 -42.99 18.64
CA GLU A 18 -13.69 -44.37 19.22
C GLU A 18 -14.68 -44.36 20.39
N LEU A 19 -14.62 -43.34 21.28
CA LEU A 19 -15.59 -43.18 22.38
C LEU A 19 -17.01 -42.93 21.87
N GLN A 20 -17.18 -42.21 20.77
CA GLN A 20 -18.50 -41.96 20.15
C GLN A 20 -19.07 -43.20 19.45
N ALA A 21 -18.23 -43.96 18.77
CA ALA A 21 -18.65 -45.15 18.01
C ALA A 21 -18.87 -46.41 18.91
N SER A 22 -18.21 -46.47 20.07
CA SER A 22 -18.22 -47.66 20.91
C SER A 22 -19.52 -47.83 21.69
N GLN A 23 -20.04 -49.06 21.71
CA GLN A 23 -21.18 -49.47 22.51
C GLN A 23 -20.77 -50.00 23.92
N ALA A 24 -19.48 -50.11 24.20
CA ALA A 24 -18.98 -50.61 25.47
C ALA A 24 -19.39 -49.74 26.67
N PRO A 25 -19.55 -50.27 27.87
CA PRO A 25 -19.90 -49.47 29.05
C PRO A 25 -18.88 -48.37 29.34
N THR A 26 -19.37 -47.25 29.82
CA THR A 26 -18.54 -46.06 30.11
C THR A 26 -17.33 -46.33 31.04
N ARG A 27 -17.54 -47.25 32.04
CA ARG A 27 -16.47 -47.65 32.94
C ARG A 27 -15.35 -48.43 32.24
N VAL A 28 -15.69 -49.28 31.31
CA VAL A 28 -14.73 -50.09 30.51
C VAL A 28 -13.88 -49.16 29.62
N LEU A 29 -14.52 -48.24 28.94
CA LEU A 29 -13.82 -47.24 28.11
C LEU A 29 -12.95 -46.31 28.95
N ALA A 30 -13.43 -45.90 30.13
CA ALA A 30 -12.65 -45.05 31.03
C ALA A 30 -11.37 -45.78 31.50
N ALA A 31 -11.47 -47.06 31.89
CA ALA A 31 -10.33 -47.87 32.24
C ALA A 31 -9.36 -48.08 31.08
N ARG A 32 -9.89 -48.43 29.87
CA ARG A 32 -9.10 -48.69 28.65
C ARG A 32 -8.23 -47.49 28.25
N TYR A 33 -8.79 -46.29 28.32
CA TYR A 33 -8.08 -45.06 27.87
C TYR A 33 -7.49 -44.24 29.03
N GLY A 34 -7.56 -44.71 30.26
CA GLY A 34 -7.08 -43.96 31.45
C GLY A 34 -7.82 -42.65 31.64
N LEU A 35 -9.11 -42.60 31.36
CA LEU A 35 -9.93 -41.38 31.40
C LEU A 35 -10.91 -41.38 32.57
N ASN A 36 -11.31 -40.19 33.02
CA ASN A 36 -12.43 -40.09 33.95
C ASN A 36 -13.75 -40.50 33.24
N PRO A 37 -14.62 -41.31 33.90
CA PRO A 37 -15.93 -41.69 33.34
C PRO A 37 -16.79 -40.50 32.88
N LYS A 38 -16.73 -39.37 33.60
CA LYS A 38 -17.40 -38.11 33.21
C LYS A 38 -16.90 -37.58 31.86
N THR A 39 -15.60 -37.72 31.60
CA THR A 39 -14.99 -37.32 30.32
C THR A 39 -15.48 -38.23 29.18
N VAL A 40 -15.55 -39.51 29.39
CA VAL A 40 -16.12 -40.45 28.41
C VAL A 40 -17.58 -40.14 28.11
N ALA A 41 -18.41 -39.95 29.14
CA ALA A 41 -19.82 -39.58 28.98
C ALA A 41 -19.97 -38.20 28.25
N LYS A 42 -19.12 -37.24 28.54
CA LYS A 42 -19.09 -35.92 27.85
C LYS A 42 -18.82 -36.11 26.36
N TRP A 43 -17.83 -36.92 25.96
CA TRP A 43 -17.48 -37.09 24.56
C TRP A 43 -18.50 -37.93 23.80
N ARG A 44 -19.14 -38.92 24.43
CA ARG A 44 -20.23 -39.68 23.85
C ARG A 44 -21.49 -38.86 23.51
N LYS A 45 -21.74 -37.78 24.28
CA LYS A 45 -22.87 -36.87 24.02
C LYS A 45 -22.59 -35.85 22.91
N ARG A 46 -21.33 -35.70 22.48
CA ARG A 46 -20.95 -34.74 21.43
C ARG A 46 -21.09 -35.38 20.04
N THR A 47 -21.49 -34.56 19.08
CA THR A 47 -21.57 -34.94 17.66
C THR A 47 -20.25 -34.71 16.90
N THR A 48 -19.30 -34.00 17.50
CA THR A 48 -18.00 -33.69 16.88
C THR A 48 -16.85 -34.09 17.79
N THR A 49 -15.70 -34.46 17.19
CA THR A 49 -14.47 -34.78 17.90
C THR A 49 -13.61 -33.56 18.17
N ALA A 50 -13.96 -32.39 17.59
CA ALA A 50 -13.24 -31.13 17.77
C ALA A 50 -13.47 -30.50 19.16
N ASP A 51 -12.48 -29.78 19.64
CA ASP A 51 -12.64 -28.97 20.83
C ASP A 51 -13.61 -27.79 20.54
N ALA A 52 -14.40 -27.44 21.56
CA ALA A 52 -15.23 -26.24 21.44
C ALA A 52 -14.32 -25.01 21.39
N PRO A 53 -14.71 -23.95 20.65
CA PRO A 53 -13.98 -22.71 20.64
C PRO A 53 -13.70 -22.21 22.06
N MET A 54 -12.47 -21.81 22.32
CA MET A 54 -12.09 -21.22 23.59
C MET A 54 -12.60 -19.78 23.69
N GLY A 55 -13.00 -19.39 24.88
CA GLY A 55 -13.49 -18.04 25.16
C GLY A 55 -14.99 -17.97 25.47
N PRO A 56 -15.50 -16.81 25.82
CA PRO A 56 -16.91 -16.61 26.13
C PRO A 56 -17.79 -16.76 24.89
N ARG A 57 -18.95 -17.39 25.04
CA ARG A 57 -19.94 -17.53 23.95
C ARG A 57 -20.43 -16.19 23.40
N ARG A 58 -20.44 -15.16 24.24
CA ARG A 58 -20.81 -13.79 23.88
C ARG A 58 -19.69 -12.87 24.38
N PRO A 59 -18.65 -12.64 23.55
CA PRO A 59 -17.56 -11.77 23.93
C PRO A 59 -18.06 -10.32 24.08
N ARG A 60 -17.75 -9.67 25.19
CA ARG A 60 -18.02 -8.24 25.43
C ARG A 60 -16.75 -7.43 25.25
N SER A 61 -16.89 -6.12 25.02
CA SER A 61 -15.75 -5.23 25.04
C SER A 61 -15.23 -5.05 26.47
N THR A 62 -13.91 -4.99 26.61
CA THR A 62 -13.24 -4.62 27.86
C THR A 62 -12.83 -3.14 27.86
N VAL A 63 -12.95 -2.47 26.71
CA VAL A 63 -12.45 -1.09 26.49
C VAL A 63 -13.61 -0.12 26.21
N LEU A 64 -14.61 -0.55 25.45
CA LEU A 64 -15.76 0.29 25.06
C LEU A 64 -16.95 0.00 25.96
N ALA A 65 -17.62 1.05 26.43
CA ALA A 65 -18.92 0.95 27.08
C ALA A 65 -19.99 0.57 26.02
N GLU A 66 -21.13 0.08 26.47
CA GLU A 66 -22.22 -0.35 25.60
C GLU A 66 -22.75 0.81 24.70
N ALA A 67 -22.86 2.02 25.28
CA ALA A 67 -23.23 3.22 24.54
C ALA A 67 -22.18 3.60 23.45
N GLU A 68 -20.90 3.47 23.76
CA GLU A 68 -19.81 3.73 22.81
C GLU A 68 -19.78 2.70 21.67
N GLU A 69 -20.07 1.42 21.97
CA GLU A 69 -20.24 0.40 20.94
C GLU A 69 -21.43 0.74 20.02
N ALA A 70 -22.55 1.17 20.59
CA ALA A 70 -23.71 1.57 19.79
C ALA A 70 -23.39 2.75 18.86
N ILE A 71 -22.64 3.75 19.33
CA ILE A 71 -22.19 4.87 18.51
C ILE A 71 -21.31 4.38 17.36
N VAL A 72 -20.31 3.53 17.63
CA VAL A 72 -19.42 2.95 16.62
C VAL A 72 -20.20 2.18 15.56
N VAL A 73 -21.14 1.34 15.98
CA VAL A 73 -21.93 0.49 15.10
C VAL A 73 -22.83 1.33 14.18
N GLU A 74 -23.55 2.30 14.76
CA GLU A 74 -24.46 3.17 14.02
C GLU A 74 -23.71 4.07 13.04
N PHE A 75 -22.58 4.64 13.48
CA PHE A 75 -21.72 5.45 12.63
C PHE A 75 -21.19 4.64 11.43
N ARG A 76 -20.70 3.41 11.66
CA ARG A 76 -20.21 2.53 10.60
C ARG A 76 -21.30 2.16 9.61
N ARG A 77 -22.51 1.82 10.08
CA ARG A 77 -23.63 1.42 9.24
C ARG A 77 -24.10 2.55 8.33
N ARG A 78 -24.16 3.78 8.86
CA ARG A 78 -24.62 4.95 8.10
C ARG A 78 -23.59 5.48 7.12
N THR A 79 -22.33 5.51 7.53
CA THR A 79 -21.28 6.16 6.72
C THR A 79 -20.60 5.23 5.74
N LEU A 80 -20.58 3.92 5.99
CA LEU A 80 -19.85 2.90 5.23
C LEU A 80 -18.35 3.24 5.05
N LEU A 81 -17.81 4.09 5.92
CA LEU A 81 -16.40 4.51 5.84
C LEU A 81 -15.44 3.34 6.18
N PRO A 82 -14.25 3.28 5.59
CA PRO A 82 -13.18 2.36 5.98
C PRO A 82 -12.86 2.45 7.48
N LEU A 83 -12.26 1.40 8.04
CA LEU A 83 -11.97 1.30 9.49
C LEU A 83 -11.16 2.48 10.01
N ASP A 84 -10.13 2.91 9.26
CA ASP A 84 -9.23 3.97 9.71
C ASP A 84 -9.92 5.35 9.65
N ASP A 85 -10.84 5.55 8.72
CA ASP A 85 -11.65 6.78 8.63
C ASP A 85 -12.67 6.86 9.76
N VAL A 86 -13.33 5.73 10.09
CA VAL A 86 -14.22 5.64 11.28
C VAL A 86 -13.43 5.95 12.55
N LEU A 87 -12.20 5.43 12.69
CA LEU A 87 -11.34 5.73 13.82
C LEU A 87 -11.03 7.23 13.92
N GLY A 88 -10.67 7.84 12.79
CA GLY A 88 -10.36 9.27 12.70
C GLY A 88 -11.54 10.13 13.12
N CYS A 89 -12.74 9.84 12.60
CA CYS A 89 -13.96 10.59 12.90
C CYS A 89 -14.44 10.46 14.36
N LEU A 90 -14.26 9.28 14.97
CA LEU A 90 -14.75 9.01 16.32
C LEU A 90 -13.72 9.29 17.43
N ARG A 91 -12.50 9.67 17.08
CA ARG A 91 -11.40 9.84 18.05
C ARG A 91 -11.65 10.97 19.06
N GLU A 92 -12.32 12.04 18.64
CA GLU A 92 -12.70 13.15 19.54
C GLU A 92 -13.83 12.76 20.48
N THR A 93 -14.80 11.97 19.99
CA THR A 93 -15.95 11.51 20.77
C THR A 93 -15.58 10.37 21.73
N ILE A 94 -14.69 9.48 21.33
CA ILE A 94 -14.23 8.32 22.09
C ILE A 94 -12.70 8.32 22.14
N PRO A 95 -12.05 9.14 22.98
CA PRO A 95 -10.59 9.33 22.97
C PRO A 95 -9.77 8.05 23.20
N ARG A 96 -10.33 7.09 23.94
CA ARG A 96 -9.71 5.78 24.21
C ARG A 96 -9.90 4.74 23.09
N LEU A 97 -10.58 5.11 22.00
CA LEU A 97 -10.83 4.21 20.88
C LEU A 97 -9.53 3.88 20.15
N SER A 98 -9.07 2.65 20.29
CA SER A 98 -7.94 2.14 19.52
C SER A 98 -8.41 1.41 18.26
N ARG A 99 -7.54 1.33 17.25
CA ARG A 99 -7.81 0.60 16.01
C ARG A 99 -8.21 -0.85 16.26
N SER A 100 -7.55 -1.50 17.21
CA SER A 100 -7.83 -2.90 17.57
C SER A 100 -9.17 -3.05 18.30
N ALA A 101 -9.52 -2.10 19.18
CA ALA A 101 -10.81 -2.09 19.87
C ALA A 101 -11.96 -1.88 18.86
N LEU A 102 -11.81 -0.92 17.95
CA LEU A 102 -12.74 -0.66 16.86
C LEU A 102 -12.92 -1.91 15.98
N HIS A 103 -11.85 -2.52 15.51
CA HIS A 103 -11.93 -3.72 14.67
C HIS A 103 -12.65 -4.86 15.38
N ARG A 104 -12.32 -5.15 16.66
CA ARG A 104 -13.02 -6.18 17.44
C ARG A 104 -14.49 -5.88 17.64
N CYS A 105 -14.86 -4.60 17.85
CA CYS A 105 -16.25 -4.16 17.91
C CYS A 105 -16.97 -4.47 16.59
N LEU A 106 -16.44 -4.04 15.46
CA LEU A 106 -17.04 -4.27 14.14
C LEU A 106 -17.15 -5.76 13.80
N VAL A 107 -16.19 -6.59 14.22
CA VAL A 107 -16.24 -8.06 14.06
C VAL A 107 -17.35 -8.67 14.89
N ARG A 108 -17.51 -8.26 16.17
CA ARG A 108 -18.59 -8.76 17.05
C ARG A 108 -19.99 -8.47 16.47
N HIS A 109 -20.14 -7.32 15.82
CA HIS A 109 -21.41 -6.90 15.21
C HIS A 109 -21.56 -7.32 13.73
N GLY A 110 -20.61 -8.12 13.18
CA GLY A 110 -20.71 -8.65 11.82
C GLY A 110 -20.55 -7.61 10.70
N ILE A 111 -20.04 -6.40 11.01
CA ILE A 111 -19.90 -5.27 10.08
C ILE A 111 -18.46 -4.86 9.83
N SER A 112 -17.52 -5.75 10.05
CA SER A 112 -16.09 -5.49 9.81
C SER A 112 -15.76 -5.34 8.32
N ARG A 113 -16.50 -6.04 7.45
CA ARG A 113 -16.42 -5.87 6.01
C ARG A 113 -17.46 -4.87 5.54
N LEU A 114 -17.09 -4.04 4.58
CA LEU A 114 -18.05 -3.18 3.88
C LEU A 114 -18.93 -4.08 2.99
N PRO A 115 -20.23 -3.74 2.84
CA PRO A 115 -21.05 -4.39 1.83
C PRO A 115 -20.35 -4.23 0.47
N GLU A 116 -20.20 -5.31 -0.25
CA GLU A 116 -19.81 -5.24 -1.65
C GLU A 116 -20.97 -4.58 -2.38
N GLY A 117 -20.78 -3.36 -2.87
CA GLY A 117 -21.76 -2.74 -3.76
C GLY A 117 -21.93 -3.64 -4.99
N GLU A 118 -23.10 -3.63 -5.60
CA GLU A 118 -23.41 -4.37 -6.85
C GLU A 118 -22.55 -3.94 -8.04
N GLU A 119 -21.71 -2.93 -7.92
CA GLU A 119 -20.62 -2.71 -8.84
C GLU A 119 -19.74 -3.96 -8.79
N LYS A 120 -19.88 -4.77 -9.86
CA LYS A 120 -18.98 -5.88 -10.18
C LYS A 120 -17.60 -5.49 -9.70
N ALA A 121 -17.12 -6.15 -8.63
CA ALA A 121 -15.75 -6.03 -8.19
C ALA A 121 -14.92 -6.23 -9.45
N SER A 122 -14.48 -5.14 -10.05
CA SER A 122 -13.56 -5.23 -11.18
C SER A 122 -12.43 -6.02 -10.56
N LYS A 123 -12.27 -7.26 -11.02
CA LYS A 123 -11.16 -8.11 -10.61
C LYS A 123 -9.98 -7.15 -10.66
N ARG A 124 -9.43 -6.78 -9.50
CA ARG A 124 -8.22 -5.98 -9.44
C ARG A 124 -7.26 -6.74 -10.33
N ARG A 125 -7.14 -6.31 -11.58
CA ARG A 125 -6.16 -6.88 -12.49
C ARG A 125 -4.87 -6.71 -11.73
N ARG A 126 -4.29 -7.81 -11.26
CA ARG A 126 -2.90 -7.80 -10.84
C ARG A 126 -2.20 -7.25 -12.06
N PHE A 127 -1.74 -6.02 -11.92
CA PHE A 127 -0.89 -5.46 -12.95
C PHE A 127 0.20 -6.49 -13.18
N ALA A 128 0.49 -6.81 -14.45
CA ALA A 128 1.55 -7.75 -14.80
C ALA A 128 2.79 -7.40 -13.97
N GLU A 129 3.48 -8.41 -13.45
CA GLU A 129 4.70 -8.23 -12.70
C GLU A 129 5.64 -7.38 -13.54
N THR A 130 5.80 -6.14 -13.15
CA THR A 130 6.65 -5.18 -13.85
C THR A 130 8.00 -5.22 -13.16
N THR A 131 9.05 -5.32 -13.92
CA THR A 131 10.42 -5.18 -13.41
C THR A 131 10.71 -3.72 -13.04
N ILE A 132 11.73 -3.49 -12.24
CA ILE A 132 12.25 -2.14 -11.96
C ILE A 132 12.66 -1.45 -13.26
N GLY A 133 12.41 -0.15 -13.37
CA GLY A 133 12.64 0.62 -14.62
C GLY A 133 11.34 1.00 -15.36
N TYR A 134 10.18 0.74 -14.77
CA TYR A 134 8.91 1.30 -15.23
C TYR A 134 8.62 2.59 -14.44
N VAL A 135 8.78 3.75 -15.07
CA VAL A 135 8.73 5.06 -14.43
C VAL A 135 7.48 5.83 -14.83
N HIS A 136 6.77 6.37 -13.85
CA HIS A 136 5.68 7.32 -14.07
C HIS A 136 6.25 8.73 -13.95
N ILE A 137 5.95 9.60 -14.92
CA ILE A 137 6.33 11.01 -14.90
C ILE A 137 5.09 11.88 -14.89
N ASP A 138 5.15 12.96 -14.12
CA ASP A 138 4.10 13.97 -14.03
C ASP A 138 4.72 15.35 -13.76
N ALA A 139 4.02 16.40 -14.15
CA ALA A 139 4.43 17.78 -13.91
C ALA A 139 3.31 18.56 -13.22
N CYS A 140 3.65 19.30 -12.18
CA CYS A 140 2.66 20.13 -11.50
C CYS A 140 3.17 21.54 -11.25
N GLU A 141 2.27 22.50 -11.37
CA GLU A 141 2.54 23.88 -11.03
C GLU A 141 2.52 24.09 -9.53
N LEU A 142 3.52 24.84 -9.05
CA LEU A 142 3.62 25.31 -7.67
C LEU A 142 3.55 26.83 -7.68
N ARG A 143 2.70 27.41 -6.83
CA ARG A 143 2.51 28.86 -6.72
C ARG A 143 2.84 29.32 -5.32
N LEU A 144 3.65 30.38 -5.23
CA LEU A 144 3.90 31.17 -4.05
C LEU A 144 3.57 32.63 -4.35
N ALA A 145 3.57 33.48 -3.33
CA ALA A 145 3.35 34.91 -3.50
C ALA A 145 4.36 35.56 -4.45
N GLU A 146 5.60 35.07 -4.47
CA GLU A 146 6.70 35.56 -5.29
C GLU A 146 6.69 35.10 -6.76
N GLY A 147 5.86 34.10 -7.08
CA GLY A 147 5.82 33.55 -8.44
C GLY A 147 5.37 32.11 -8.55
N LYS A 148 5.57 31.56 -9.73
CA LYS A 148 5.25 30.16 -10.05
C LYS A 148 6.48 29.42 -10.55
N LEU A 149 6.50 28.13 -10.27
CA LEU A 149 7.47 27.21 -10.86
C LEU A 149 6.81 25.85 -11.10
N PHE A 150 7.41 25.04 -11.95
CA PHE A 150 6.92 23.72 -12.25
C PHE A 150 7.81 22.67 -11.59
N MET A 151 7.20 21.78 -10.81
CA MET A 151 7.85 20.60 -10.28
C MET A 151 7.55 19.42 -11.22
N PHE A 152 8.60 18.88 -11.81
CA PHE A 152 8.54 17.60 -12.54
C PHE A 152 8.92 16.50 -11.57
N LEU A 153 8.18 15.41 -11.61
CA LEU A 153 8.33 14.29 -10.70
C LEU A 153 8.35 12.98 -11.49
N ALA A 154 9.33 12.14 -11.20
CA ALA A 154 9.41 10.77 -11.69
C ALA A 154 9.35 9.80 -10.52
N ILE A 155 8.55 8.74 -10.63
CA ILE A 155 8.48 7.67 -9.63
C ILE A 155 8.52 6.30 -10.30
N ASP A 156 9.45 5.45 -9.88
CA ASP A 156 9.50 4.06 -10.32
C ASP A 156 8.34 3.26 -9.73
N ARG A 157 7.69 2.49 -10.58
CA ARG A 157 6.51 1.73 -10.23
C ARG A 157 6.77 0.63 -9.21
N VAL A 158 7.93 0.03 -9.23
CA VAL A 158 8.33 -1.12 -8.40
C VAL A 158 9.00 -0.66 -7.11
N SER A 159 10.10 0.07 -7.21
CA SER A 159 10.88 0.53 -6.06
C SER A 159 10.24 1.70 -5.32
N LYS A 160 9.31 2.44 -5.96
CA LYS A 160 8.76 3.71 -5.45
C LYS A 160 9.80 4.81 -5.27
N PHE A 161 10.98 4.64 -5.83
CA PHE A 161 12.02 5.66 -5.81
C PHE A 161 11.60 6.87 -6.62
N VAL A 162 11.84 8.05 -6.07
CA VAL A 162 11.35 9.32 -6.61
C VAL A 162 12.52 10.22 -6.98
N HIS A 163 12.41 10.86 -8.14
CA HIS A 163 13.26 11.98 -8.55
C HIS A 163 12.40 13.19 -8.85
N VAL A 164 12.86 14.40 -8.50
CA VAL A 164 12.17 15.64 -8.76
C VAL A 164 13.15 16.70 -9.29
N ALA A 165 12.66 17.51 -10.21
CA ALA A 165 13.36 18.72 -10.66
C ALA A 165 12.39 19.90 -10.72
N PHE A 166 12.94 21.11 -10.64
CA PHE A 166 12.20 22.35 -10.70
C PHE A 166 12.57 23.13 -11.95
N LEU A 167 11.58 23.43 -12.76
CA LEU A 167 11.75 24.12 -14.02
C LEU A 167 10.82 25.34 -14.08
N ASP A 168 11.18 26.33 -14.86
CA ASP A 168 10.47 27.59 -15.01
C ASP A 168 9.16 27.46 -15.81
N ALA A 169 9.09 26.49 -16.72
CA ALA A 169 7.95 26.29 -17.60
C ALA A 169 7.65 24.81 -17.87
N ASN A 170 6.38 24.51 -18.12
CA ASN A 170 5.92 23.20 -18.56
C ASN A 170 5.93 23.11 -20.10
N THR A 171 7.12 22.91 -20.68
CA THR A 171 7.35 22.88 -22.12
C THR A 171 7.88 21.53 -22.58
N LYS A 172 7.76 21.25 -23.90
CA LYS A 172 8.31 20.05 -24.53
C LYS A 172 9.83 19.88 -24.33
N LEU A 173 10.57 21.01 -24.32
CA LEU A 173 12.01 21.00 -24.10
C LEU A 173 12.34 20.63 -22.63
N ASN A 174 11.62 21.22 -21.70
CA ASN A 174 11.79 20.95 -20.27
C ASN A 174 11.37 19.51 -19.92
N GLY A 175 10.32 18.97 -20.54
CA GLY A 175 9.95 17.57 -20.37
C GLY A 175 11.05 16.61 -20.86
N ALA A 176 11.64 16.88 -22.02
CA ALA A 176 12.75 16.11 -22.57
C ALA A 176 14.03 16.25 -21.73
N ALA A 177 14.36 17.45 -21.25
CA ALA A 177 15.50 17.68 -20.35
C ALA A 177 15.32 16.91 -19.03
N PHE A 178 14.14 16.96 -18.43
CA PHE A 178 13.81 16.20 -17.23
C PHE A 178 13.95 14.70 -17.44
N LEU A 179 13.51 14.16 -18.58
CA LEU A 179 13.69 12.73 -18.88
C LEU A 179 15.18 12.34 -18.91
N ARG A 180 16.03 13.16 -19.52
CA ARG A 180 17.49 12.92 -19.52
C ARG A 180 18.07 12.90 -18.11
N GLU A 181 17.63 13.85 -17.26
CA GLU A 181 18.03 13.90 -15.85
C GLU A 181 17.55 12.64 -15.10
N VAL A 182 16.32 12.21 -15.29
CA VAL A 182 15.77 10.97 -14.71
C VAL A 182 16.60 9.75 -15.15
N ILE A 183 16.93 9.66 -16.44
CA ILE A 183 17.77 8.57 -16.97
C ILE A 183 19.13 8.55 -16.25
N GLN A 184 19.72 9.70 -15.95
CA GLN A 184 20.98 9.77 -15.22
C GLN A 184 20.84 9.43 -13.74
N ALA A 185 19.80 9.92 -13.08
CA ALA A 185 19.57 9.81 -11.64
C ALA A 185 19.23 8.37 -11.20
N PHE A 186 18.55 7.58 -12.04
CA PHE A 186 18.22 6.21 -11.69
C PHE A 186 19.39 5.26 -11.94
N PRO A 187 19.77 4.38 -10.99
CA PRO A 187 20.94 3.51 -11.13
C PRO A 187 20.75 2.33 -12.08
N TYR A 188 19.57 2.15 -12.62
CA TYR A 188 19.16 1.08 -13.51
C TYR A 188 18.62 1.61 -14.84
N ARG A 189 18.50 0.72 -15.82
CA ARG A 189 17.94 1.06 -17.13
C ARG A 189 16.44 1.25 -17.00
N ILE A 190 15.95 2.37 -17.55
CA ILE A 190 14.52 2.64 -17.68
C ILE A 190 14.07 1.99 -18.99
N HIS A 191 13.08 1.12 -18.94
CA HIS A 191 12.54 0.44 -20.13
C HIS A 191 11.19 1.00 -20.57
N THR A 192 10.43 1.61 -19.65
CA THR A 192 9.11 2.18 -19.97
C THR A 192 8.89 3.45 -19.16
N VAL A 193 8.39 4.48 -19.83
CA VAL A 193 7.94 5.72 -19.20
C VAL A 193 6.45 5.90 -19.47
N LEU A 194 5.67 6.17 -18.43
CA LEU A 194 4.26 6.51 -18.51
C LEU A 194 4.06 7.98 -18.13
N THR A 195 3.45 8.75 -19.03
CA THR A 195 3.09 10.16 -18.80
C THR A 195 1.60 10.39 -18.99
N ASP A 196 1.12 11.54 -18.55
CA ASP A 196 -0.16 12.06 -19.02
C ASP A 196 -0.06 12.61 -20.45
N ASN A 197 -1.17 13.17 -20.97
CA ASN A 197 -1.22 13.79 -22.29
C ASN A 197 -0.85 15.29 -22.26
N GLY A 198 -0.07 15.72 -21.27
CA GLY A 198 0.35 17.11 -21.13
C GLY A 198 1.31 17.58 -22.23
N VAL A 199 1.36 18.88 -22.45
CA VAL A 199 2.17 19.52 -23.53
C VAL A 199 3.67 19.26 -23.42
N ALA A 200 4.16 18.93 -22.23
CA ALA A 200 5.57 18.58 -22.02
C ALA A 200 5.91 17.20 -22.60
N PHE A 201 4.93 16.33 -22.79
CA PHE A 201 5.12 14.92 -23.12
C PHE A 201 4.53 14.52 -24.47
N THR A 202 3.54 15.29 -24.98
CA THR A 202 2.85 14.97 -26.22
C THR A 202 2.63 16.21 -27.09
N PRO A 203 2.51 16.04 -28.43
CA PRO A 203 2.09 17.14 -29.31
C PRO A 203 0.69 17.63 -28.95
N ASN A 204 0.46 18.92 -28.97
CA ASN A 204 -0.88 19.50 -28.88
C ASN A 204 -1.74 19.00 -30.04
N ALA A 205 -3.03 18.77 -29.79
CA ALA A 205 -3.99 18.38 -30.83
C ALA A 205 -4.04 19.36 -32.02
N SER A 206 -3.72 20.64 -31.78
CA SER A 206 -3.67 21.71 -32.80
C SER A 206 -2.41 21.66 -33.67
N THR A 207 -1.34 20.98 -33.25
CA THR A 207 -0.07 20.86 -33.99
C THR A 207 0.12 19.47 -34.63
N ARG A 208 -0.96 18.72 -34.79
CA ARG A 208 -0.96 17.36 -35.37
C ARG A 208 -0.46 17.29 -36.84
N TRP A 209 -0.31 18.46 -37.47
CA TRP A 209 0.23 18.58 -38.84
C TRP A 209 1.76 18.68 -38.85
N ASP A 210 2.40 18.87 -37.73
CA ASP A 210 3.85 18.81 -37.63
C ASP A 210 4.30 17.35 -37.66
N LEU A 211 4.83 16.91 -38.77
CA LEU A 211 5.38 15.57 -38.98
C LEU A 211 6.65 15.32 -38.15
N SER A 212 7.13 16.32 -37.43
CA SER A 212 8.28 16.15 -36.51
C SER A 212 7.86 15.41 -35.25
N ARG A 213 8.55 14.32 -34.99
CA ARG A 213 8.36 13.51 -33.76
C ARG A 213 8.61 14.37 -32.52
N HIS A 214 7.75 14.24 -31.50
CA HIS A 214 7.87 15.03 -30.28
C HIS A 214 9.27 14.83 -29.63
N VAL A 215 9.87 15.91 -29.09
CA VAL A 215 11.23 15.89 -28.53
C VAL A 215 11.36 14.86 -27.41
N PHE A 216 10.31 14.69 -26.59
CA PHE A 216 10.26 13.69 -25.51
C PHE A 216 10.37 12.25 -26.08
N ASP A 217 9.62 11.94 -27.15
CA ASP A 217 9.67 10.65 -27.82
C ASP A 217 11.03 10.36 -28.42
N ARG A 218 11.69 11.40 -28.98
CA ARG A 218 13.05 11.25 -29.52
C ARG A 218 14.03 10.84 -28.44
N VAL A 219 13.97 11.42 -27.23
CA VAL A 219 14.78 11.00 -26.09
C VAL A 219 14.45 9.58 -25.68
N CYS A 220 13.18 9.18 -25.68
CA CYS A 220 12.81 7.79 -25.42
C CYS A 220 13.45 6.82 -26.41
N ASP A 221 13.43 7.16 -27.71
CA ASP A 221 14.03 6.32 -28.75
C ASP A 221 15.56 6.23 -28.64
N GLU A 222 16.22 7.39 -28.39
CA GLU A 222 17.68 7.44 -28.17
C GLU A 222 18.16 6.47 -27.09
N HIS A 223 17.28 6.20 -26.10
CA HIS A 223 17.58 5.34 -24.96
C HIS A 223 16.85 3.99 -24.96
N GLY A 224 16.12 3.65 -26.01
CA GLY A 224 15.34 2.41 -26.11
C GLY A 224 14.21 2.29 -25.08
N ILE A 225 13.60 3.42 -24.74
CA ILE A 225 12.51 3.52 -23.74
C ILE A 225 11.16 3.50 -24.45
N GLU A 226 10.25 2.63 -24.03
CA GLU A 226 8.87 2.63 -24.48
C GLU A 226 8.10 3.78 -23.81
N HIS A 227 7.62 4.76 -24.59
CA HIS A 227 6.77 5.82 -24.08
C HIS A 227 5.29 5.41 -24.15
N LYS A 228 4.64 5.37 -23.00
CA LYS A 228 3.20 5.10 -22.85
C LYS A 228 2.47 6.35 -22.37
N LEU A 229 1.30 6.57 -22.96
CA LEU A 229 0.40 7.64 -22.53
C LEU A 229 -0.75 7.08 -21.71
N THR A 230 -1.24 7.86 -20.77
CA THR A 230 -2.48 7.53 -20.06
C THR A 230 -3.64 7.56 -21.05
N LYS A 231 -4.54 6.59 -20.95
CA LYS A 231 -5.77 6.58 -21.77
C LYS A 231 -6.63 7.79 -21.38
N PRO A 232 -7.17 8.52 -22.36
CA PRO A 232 -8.14 9.57 -22.10
C PRO A 232 -9.29 9.03 -21.23
N TYR A 233 -9.75 9.82 -20.27
CA TYR A 233 -10.81 9.46 -19.29
C TYR A 233 -10.47 8.29 -18.35
N HIS A 234 -9.20 7.90 -18.22
CA HIS A 234 -8.74 6.87 -17.28
C HIS A 234 -7.65 7.41 -16.35
N PRO A 235 -7.97 8.39 -15.46
CA PRO A 235 -6.99 9.11 -14.64
C PRO A 235 -6.22 8.16 -13.69
N TRP A 236 -6.79 7.03 -13.33
CA TRP A 236 -6.12 6.07 -12.43
C TRP A 236 -4.85 5.42 -13.02
N THR A 237 -4.57 5.58 -14.32
CA THR A 237 -3.37 5.01 -14.93
C THR A 237 -2.09 5.70 -14.49
N ASN A 238 -2.10 7.04 -14.23
CA ASN A 238 -0.97 7.79 -13.66
C ASN A 238 -1.07 8.01 -12.15
N GLY A 239 -1.98 7.32 -11.48
CA GLY A 239 -2.31 7.54 -10.07
C GLY A 239 -1.13 7.38 -9.08
N GLN A 240 0.02 6.85 -9.49
CA GLN A 240 1.22 6.80 -8.64
C GLN A 240 1.93 8.15 -8.60
N ALA A 241 2.16 8.78 -9.76
CA ALA A 241 2.78 10.10 -9.83
C ALA A 241 1.85 11.17 -9.23
N GLU A 242 0.55 11.14 -9.54
CA GLU A 242 -0.44 12.04 -8.95
C GLU A 242 -0.48 11.95 -7.42
N ARG A 243 -0.48 10.72 -6.89
CA ARG A 243 -0.44 10.49 -5.43
C ARG A 243 0.84 11.01 -4.82
N MET A 244 1.98 10.80 -5.49
CA MET A 244 3.26 11.30 -4.99
C MET A 244 3.32 12.83 -5.04
N ASN A 245 2.85 13.46 -6.10
CA ASN A 245 2.69 14.91 -6.18
C ASN A 245 1.83 15.46 -5.03
N ARG A 246 0.71 14.79 -4.73
CA ARG A 246 -0.12 15.14 -3.58
C ARG A 246 0.64 14.99 -2.27
N THR A 247 1.36 13.89 -2.08
CA THR A 247 2.15 13.62 -0.86
C THR A 247 3.22 14.68 -0.65
N VAL A 248 3.95 15.07 -1.70
CA VAL A 248 4.93 16.15 -1.64
C VAL A 248 4.26 17.45 -1.26
N LYS A 249 3.17 17.84 -1.94
CA LYS A 249 2.45 19.09 -1.66
C LYS A 249 1.89 19.14 -0.23
N GLU A 250 1.36 18.03 0.28
CA GLU A 250 0.83 17.93 1.65
C GLU A 250 1.93 18.03 2.71
N ALA A 251 3.09 17.43 2.44
CA ALA A 251 4.22 17.44 3.37
C ALA A 251 5.01 18.75 3.35
N THR A 252 4.88 19.59 2.31
CA THR A 252 5.65 20.81 2.11
C THR A 252 4.74 22.03 2.00
N ILE A 253 4.25 22.36 0.81
CA ILE A 253 3.56 23.61 0.49
C ILE A 253 2.31 23.85 1.34
N LYS A 254 1.56 22.78 1.65
CA LYS A 254 0.35 22.90 2.46
C LYS A 254 0.61 22.92 3.96
N ALA A 255 1.78 22.46 4.39
CA ALA A 255 2.14 22.35 5.80
C ALA A 255 2.98 23.51 6.30
N PHE A 256 3.71 24.20 5.42
CA PHE A 256 4.69 25.22 5.80
C PHE A 256 4.55 26.49 4.97
N HIS A 257 4.93 27.61 5.58
CA HIS A 257 5.08 28.89 4.90
C HIS A 257 6.55 29.09 4.51
N TYR A 258 6.81 29.53 3.28
CA TYR A 258 8.18 29.68 2.78
C TYR A 258 8.48 31.15 2.49
N PRO A 259 9.67 31.62 2.87
CA PRO A 259 10.10 32.99 2.57
C PRO A 259 10.39 33.23 1.07
N GLY A 260 10.53 32.14 0.29
CA GLY A 260 10.81 32.21 -1.14
C GLY A 260 10.87 30.85 -1.82
N LEU A 261 11.00 30.87 -3.16
CA LEU A 261 11.02 29.67 -3.99
C LEU A 261 12.22 28.74 -3.68
N GLU A 262 13.37 29.28 -3.34
CA GLU A 262 14.57 28.48 -3.03
C GLU A 262 14.41 27.69 -1.73
N ALA A 263 13.81 28.28 -0.71
CA ALA A 263 13.50 27.59 0.53
C ALA A 263 12.51 26.43 0.31
N LEU A 264 11.52 26.63 -0.57
CA LEU A 264 10.59 25.58 -0.98
C LEU A 264 11.30 24.45 -1.72
N LYS A 265 12.16 24.78 -2.72
CA LYS A 265 12.94 23.78 -3.47
C LYS A 265 13.80 22.94 -2.52
N ALA A 266 14.55 23.57 -1.64
CA ALA A 266 15.40 22.89 -0.66
C ALA A 266 14.60 21.94 0.24
N HIS A 267 13.43 22.36 0.73
CA HIS A 267 12.59 21.52 1.57
C HIS A 267 12.00 20.34 0.80
N VAL A 268 11.52 20.53 -0.43
CA VAL A 268 11.03 19.44 -1.27
C VAL A 268 12.13 18.41 -1.55
N LEU A 269 13.34 18.84 -1.88
CA LEU A 269 14.48 17.96 -2.10
C LEU A 269 14.85 17.18 -0.82
N ALA A 270 14.87 17.85 0.33
CA ALA A 270 15.10 17.18 1.62
C ALA A 270 13.99 16.15 1.93
N PHE A 271 12.73 16.48 1.66
CA PHE A 271 11.61 15.56 1.81
C PHE A 271 11.76 14.33 0.90
N VAL A 272 12.09 14.52 -0.38
CA VAL A 272 12.28 13.42 -1.34
C VAL A 272 13.45 12.55 -0.94
N THR A 273 14.54 13.12 -0.46
CA THR A 273 15.68 12.38 0.10
C THR A 273 15.25 11.54 1.30
N ALA A 274 14.58 12.13 2.27
CA ALA A 274 14.05 11.41 3.42
C ALA A 274 13.04 10.32 3.03
N TYR A 275 12.20 10.57 2.01
CA TYR A 275 11.29 9.59 1.46
C TYR A 275 12.03 8.40 0.84
N ASN A 276 13.03 8.65 0.01
CA ASN A 276 13.77 7.61 -0.70
C ASN A 276 14.61 6.73 0.23
N PHE A 277 15.27 7.33 1.19
CA PHE A 277 16.27 6.64 2.02
C PHE A 277 15.79 6.29 3.44
N GLY A 278 14.80 7.00 3.95
CA GLY A 278 14.35 6.85 5.35
C GLY A 278 12.93 6.32 5.52
N LYS A 279 12.02 6.57 4.57
CA LYS A 279 10.61 6.20 4.74
C LYS A 279 10.34 4.74 4.40
N HIS A 280 9.94 3.94 5.40
CA HIS A 280 9.50 2.56 5.20
C HIS A 280 8.07 2.50 4.66
N LEU A 281 7.88 1.83 3.53
CA LEU A 281 6.60 1.73 2.84
C LEU A 281 5.97 0.34 3.01
N LYS A 282 4.70 0.32 3.41
CA LYS A 282 3.94 -0.94 3.53
C LYS A 282 3.87 -1.70 2.19
N SER A 283 3.76 -0.98 1.07
CA SER A 283 3.76 -1.55 -0.28
C SER A 283 5.06 -2.24 -0.65
N LEU A 284 6.17 -1.89 -0.01
CA LEU A 284 7.50 -2.49 -0.16
C LEU A 284 7.83 -3.45 1.00
N ARG A 285 6.83 -3.97 1.70
CA ARG A 285 7.01 -4.86 2.86
C ARG A 285 7.87 -4.22 3.95
N TRP A 286 7.62 -2.93 4.23
CA TRP A 286 8.33 -2.12 5.22
C TRP A 286 9.81 -1.87 4.89
N ARG A 287 10.16 -1.81 3.61
CA ARG A 287 11.45 -1.35 3.12
C ARG A 287 11.36 0.08 2.62
N THR A 288 12.52 0.75 2.57
CA THR A 288 12.61 2.05 1.91
C THR A 288 12.66 1.87 0.39
N PRO A 289 12.33 2.89 -0.40
CA PRO A 289 12.52 2.86 -1.86
C PRO A 289 13.95 2.47 -2.26
N PHE A 290 14.96 3.00 -1.58
CA PHE A 290 16.35 2.67 -1.86
C PHE A 290 16.71 1.21 -1.52
N GLN A 291 16.23 0.67 -0.39
CA GLN A 291 16.40 -0.74 -0.06
C GLN A 291 15.77 -1.66 -1.11
N ALA A 292 14.62 -1.26 -1.69
CA ALA A 292 14.00 -2.03 -2.77
C ALA A 292 14.85 -2.03 -4.05
N ILE A 293 15.61 -0.96 -4.32
CA ILE A 293 16.60 -0.90 -5.40
C ILE A 293 17.75 -1.86 -5.13
N CYS A 294 18.32 -1.86 -3.92
CA CYS A 294 19.40 -2.78 -3.53
C CYS A 294 18.97 -4.25 -3.62
N ASP A 295 17.71 -4.55 -3.23
CA ASP A 295 17.16 -5.90 -3.39
C ASP A 295 17.02 -6.33 -4.86
N ALA A 296 16.62 -5.38 -5.73
CA ALA A 296 16.53 -5.63 -7.16
C ALA A 296 17.93 -5.87 -7.77
N TRP A 297 18.95 -5.11 -7.33
CA TRP A 297 20.35 -5.34 -7.71
C TRP A 297 20.83 -6.74 -7.32
N THR A 298 20.56 -7.17 -6.10
CA THR A 298 20.95 -8.50 -5.61
C THR A 298 20.31 -9.63 -6.44
N LYS A 299 19.11 -9.40 -6.98
CA LYS A 299 18.41 -10.39 -7.82
C LYS A 299 18.93 -10.42 -9.25
N ASP A 300 19.14 -9.27 -9.85
CA ASP A 300 19.58 -9.13 -11.24
C ASP A 300 20.41 -7.86 -11.43
N PRO A 301 21.73 -7.94 -11.28
CA PRO A 301 22.61 -6.80 -11.51
C PRO A 301 22.65 -6.33 -12.98
N SER A 302 22.26 -7.17 -13.95
CA SER A 302 22.42 -6.88 -15.38
C SER A 302 21.55 -5.71 -15.87
N ILE A 303 20.45 -5.41 -15.18
CA ILE A 303 19.57 -4.29 -15.50
C ILE A 303 20.11 -2.94 -14.99
N PHE A 304 21.15 -2.96 -14.18
CA PHE A 304 21.71 -1.75 -13.57
C PHE A 304 22.86 -1.17 -14.40
N LYS A 305 23.03 0.13 -14.32
CA LYS A 305 24.15 0.88 -14.91
C LYS A 305 25.33 1.00 -13.95
N ILE A 306 25.00 1.12 -12.66
CA ILE A 306 25.98 1.26 -11.58
C ILE A 306 25.48 0.46 -10.36
N ASN A 307 26.42 0.06 -9.51
CA ASN A 307 26.07 -0.57 -8.23
C ASN A 307 25.39 0.46 -7.31
N PRO A 308 24.12 0.23 -6.92
CA PRO A 308 23.38 1.18 -6.08
C PRO A 308 24.00 1.38 -4.69
N HIS A 309 24.77 0.44 -4.18
CA HIS A 309 25.46 0.61 -2.89
C HIS A 309 26.53 1.73 -2.91
N HIS A 310 26.92 2.22 -4.09
CA HIS A 310 27.80 3.38 -4.22
C HIS A 310 27.03 4.71 -4.20
N LEU A 311 25.71 4.67 -4.26
CA LEU A 311 24.86 5.85 -4.09
C LEU A 311 24.69 6.13 -2.59
N THR A 312 25.65 6.79 -1.99
CA THR A 312 25.46 7.37 -0.65
C THR A 312 24.68 8.67 -0.82
N PRO A 313 23.65 8.95 0.03
CA PRO A 313 23.05 10.27 0.07
C PRO A 313 24.14 11.25 0.53
N GLY A 314 24.69 12.00 -0.41
CA GLY A 314 25.65 13.05 -0.11
C GLY A 314 24.94 14.17 0.67
N PRO A 315 25.67 14.89 1.55
CA PRO A 315 25.18 16.14 2.03
C PRO A 315 25.15 17.11 0.83
N ASN A 316 23.98 17.37 0.30
CA ASN A 316 23.72 18.41 -0.71
C ASN A 316 24.65 18.37 -1.93
N THR A 317 24.33 17.62 -2.93
CA THR A 317 24.66 17.93 -4.32
C THR A 317 23.38 18.27 -5.07
#